data_ebfd9972deca59b00b0c952e921f43c2
#
_entry.id   ebfd9972deca59b00b0c952e921f43c2
#
_cell.length_a   1.000
_cell.length_b   1.000
_cell.length_c   1.000
_cell.angle_alpha   90.00
_cell.angle_beta   90.00
_cell.angle_gamma   90.00
#
_symmetry.space_group_name_H-M   'P 1'
#
loop_
_entity.id
_entity.type
_entity.pdbx_description
1 polymer ?
#
loop_
_entity_poly.entity_id
_entity_poly.type
_entity_poly.pdbx_seq_one_letter_code
_entity_poly.pdbx_strand_id
1 'polypeptide(L)'
;MARTNAISLLAGASTPATLAEIYGLVIENVQKSTLSTSLKSQQYTGNPAAGSVEFKRFANSEAKTYGTARTAAKGDKITVPPTTVNLSTHKEIVEEVAKFDLDTFGVAGIMQRRADNHVLTMAADLDRAFFAEANTSGTAFTPGSGVTEIQDIVESMIQTLEVVKNDYTDGVDRGMMDLVLSPAQYGKLRTFLDTQSNPNVDTAGEEFGMYHGVRVYSCTRLAEKCNGLL
;
A
#
# COMPACT_ATOMS: atom_id res chain seq x y z
N MET A 1 12.29 38.46 -13.17
CA MET A 1 10.97 38.54 -12.50
C MET A 1 11.07 37.77 -11.20
N ALA A 2 10.73 38.40 -10.08
CA ALA A 2 10.72 37.72 -8.79
C ALA A 2 9.60 36.68 -8.81
N ARG A 3 9.94 35.41 -8.53
CA ARG A 3 8.98 34.32 -8.38
C ARG A 3 8.17 34.61 -7.11
N THR A 4 6.90 34.89 -7.27
CA THR A 4 5.99 35.04 -6.12
C THR A 4 5.46 33.66 -5.80
N ASN A 5 5.96 33.02 -4.75
CA ASN A 5 5.45 31.73 -4.28
C ASN A 5 3.99 31.89 -3.81
N ALA A 6 3.15 30.90 -4.09
CA ALA A 6 1.79 30.85 -3.55
C ALA A 6 1.76 31.00 -2.02
N ILE A 7 2.79 30.49 -1.34
CA ILE A 7 2.99 30.65 0.10
C ILE A 7 3.25 32.11 0.50
N SER A 8 3.96 32.91 -0.31
CA SER A 8 4.20 34.33 0.00
C SER A 8 2.99 35.21 -0.24
N LEU A 9 2.09 34.82 -1.12
CA LEU A 9 0.78 35.48 -1.30
C LEU A 9 -0.16 35.17 -0.14
N LEU A 10 -0.13 33.98 0.42
CA LEU A 10 -0.88 33.58 1.61
C LEU A 10 -0.31 34.21 2.88
N ALA A 11 1.00 34.42 2.99
CA ALA A 11 1.63 35.04 4.16
C ALA A 11 1.17 36.50 4.41
N GLY A 12 0.68 37.17 3.37
CA GLY A 12 0.08 38.53 3.51
C GLY A 12 -1.38 38.52 3.96
N ALA A 13 -2.10 37.40 3.89
CA ALA A 13 -3.55 37.33 4.08
C ALA A 13 -4.01 36.27 5.09
N SER A 14 -3.16 35.33 5.49
CA SER A 14 -3.53 34.19 6.35
C SER A 14 -2.55 33.98 7.49
N THR A 15 -3.10 33.59 8.64
CA THR A 15 -2.29 33.28 9.81
C THR A 15 -1.58 31.92 9.62
N PRO A 16 -0.41 31.69 10.26
CA PRO A 16 0.26 30.38 10.23
C PRO A 16 -0.64 29.20 10.62
N ALA A 17 -1.64 29.44 11.47
CA ALA A 17 -2.62 28.43 11.85
C ALA A 17 -3.49 27.96 10.68
N THR A 18 -3.90 28.85 9.77
CA THR A 18 -4.70 28.49 8.58
C THR A 18 -3.89 27.63 7.60
N LEU A 19 -2.60 27.93 7.42
CA LEU A 19 -1.71 27.11 6.60
C LEU A 19 -1.52 25.72 7.21
N ALA A 20 -1.32 25.62 8.52
CA ALA A 20 -1.18 24.36 9.22
C ALA A 20 -2.45 23.49 9.09
N GLU A 21 -3.64 24.10 9.14
CA GLU A 21 -4.92 23.42 8.95
C GLU A 21 -5.06 22.86 7.53
N ILE A 22 -4.70 23.63 6.50
CA ILE A 22 -4.72 23.18 5.11
C ILE A 22 -3.76 21.99 4.89
N TYR A 23 -2.54 22.06 5.41
CA TYR A 23 -1.59 20.95 5.31
C TYR A 23 -2.08 19.69 6.03
N GLY A 24 -2.65 19.85 7.22
CA GLY A 24 -3.24 18.74 7.97
C GLY A 24 -4.36 18.05 7.20
N LEU A 25 -5.25 18.81 6.58
CA LEU A 25 -6.35 18.30 5.77
C LEU A 25 -5.87 17.53 4.53
N VAL A 26 -4.84 18.02 3.84
CA VAL A 26 -4.24 17.35 2.69
C VAL A 26 -3.65 16.00 3.09
N ILE A 27 -2.88 15.94 4.18
CA ILE A 27 -2.27 14.70 4.67
C ILE A 27 -3.33 13.66 5.03
N GLU A 28 -4.38 14.05 5.75
CA GLU A 28 -5.47 13.15 6.13
C GLU A 28 -6.20 12.59 4.92
N ASN A 29 -6.51 13.42 3.94
CA ASN A 29 -7.21 13.01 2.73
C ASN A 29 -6.34 12.12 1.81
N VAL A 30 -5.04 12.36 1.74
CA VAL A 30 -4.10 11.49 1.02
C VAL A 30 -4.15 10.06 1.58
N GLN A 31 -4.13 9.91 2.89
CA GLN A 31 -4.22 8.59 3.53
C GLN A 31 -5.53 7.86 3.21
N LYS A 32 -6.64 8.58 3.15
CA LYS A 32 -7.95 8.01 2.77
C LYS A 32 -8.06 7.61 1.30
N SER A 33 -7.27 8.23 0.44
CA SER A 33 -7.31 8.01 -1.02
C SER A 33 -6.30 6.95 -1.52
N THR A 34 -5.47 6.38 -0.64
CA THR A 34 -4.46 5.40 -0.99
C THR A 34 -4.95 3.98 -0.76
N LEU A 35 -4.71 3.07 -1.71
CA LEU A 35 -4.91 1.64 -1.54
C LEU A 35 -3.84 1.03 -0.62
N SER A 36 -2.61 1.48 -0.74
CA SER A 36 -1.47 1.04 0.07
C SER A 36 -1.70 1.16 1.58
N THR A 37 -2.53 2.12 2.02
CA THR A 37 -2.86 2.29 3.44
C THR A 37 -3.60 1.09 4.02
N SER A 38 -4.44 0.41 3.26
CA SER A 38 -5.15 -0.79 3.70
C SER A 38 -4.29 -2.06 3.65
N LEU A 39 -3.28 -2.09 2.76
CA LEU A 39 -2.43 -3.25 2.53
C LEU A 39 -1.18 -3.27 3.42
N LYS A 40 -0.70 -2.10 3.85
CA LYS A 40 0.49 -2.01 4.70
C LYS A 40 0.24 -2.55 6.11
N SER A 41 1.29 -3.08 6.73
CA SER A 41 1.25 -3.48 8.13
C SER A 41 0.93 -2.30 9.05
N GLN A 42 -0.01 -2.50 9.98
CA GLN A 42 -0.38 -1.51 11.01
C GLN A 42 0.49 -1.61 12.28
N GLN A 43 1.40 -2.58 12.34
CA GLN A 43 2.23 -2.80 13.53
C GLN A 43 3.30 -1.73 13.72
N TYR A 44 3.70 -1.07 12.65
CA TYR A 44 4.76 -0.07 12.65
C TYR A 44 4.16 1.31 12.39
N THR A 45 3.76 1.98 13.46
CA THR A 45 3.26 3.34 13.43
C THR A 45 4.20 4.24 14.21
N GLY A 46 4.50 5.43 13.68
CA GLY A 46 5.35 6.39 14.35
C GLY A 46 5.61 7.61 13.49
N ASN A 47 6.12 8.65 14.13
CA ASN A 47 6.61 9.85 13.45
C ASN A 47 8.14 9.90 13.64
N PRO A 48 8.94 9.39 12.72
CA PRO A 48 10.38 9.30 12.88
C PRO A 48 11.00 10.70 12.77
N ALA A 49 11.35 11.28 13.91
CA ALA A 49 12.04 12.57 13.97
C ALA A 49 13.53 12.46 13.61
N ALA A 50 14.10 11.24 13.64
CA ALA A 50 15.52 10.99 13.45
C ALA A 50 15.94 10.67 12.00
N GLY A 51 15.01 10.75 11.02
CA GLY A 51 15.31 10.44 9.62
C GLY A 51 15.52 8.95 9.30
N SER A 52 15.36 8.07 10.29
CA SER A 52 15.42 6.62 10.11
C SER A 52 14.39 5.90 10.99
N VAL A 53 13.95 4.72 10.54
CA VAL A 53 13.05 3.84 11.29
C VAL A 53 13.71 2.48 11.43
N GLU A 54 13.73 1.95 12.65
CA GLU A 54 14.24 0.61 12.94
C GLU A 54 13.08 -0.34 13.16
N PHE A 55 13.03 -1.41 12.37
CA PHE A 55 12.04 -2.48 12.47
C PHE A 55 12.66 -3.70 13.16
N LYS A 56 11.96 -4.26 14.13
CA LYS A 56 12.36 -5.48 14.83
C LYS A 56 11.30 -6.55 14.65
N ARG A 57 11.71 -7.73 14.21
CA ARG A 57 10.84 -8.89 14.05
C ARG A 57 11.41 -10.05 14.84
N PHE A 58 10.58 -10.64 15.69
CA PHE A 58 10.95 -11.82 16.45
C PHE A 58 10.76 -13.08 15.60
N ALA A 59 11.74 -13.98 15.62
CA ALA A 59 11.57 -15.30 15.06
C ALA A 59 10.60 -16.14 15.91
N ASN A 60 9.94 -17.07 15.28
CA ASN A 60 9.03 -18.00 15.96
C ASN A 60 9.80 -18.89 16.92
N SER A 61 9.18 -19.26 18.02
CA SER A 61 9.74 -20.22 18.99
C SER A 61 9.36 -21.63 18.62
N GLU A 62 10.29 -22.57 18.77
CA GLU A 62 10.03 -23.99 18.60
C GLU A 62 9.50 -24.61 19.90
N ALA A 63 8.46 -25.45 19.78
CA ALA A 63 7.99 -26.28 20.86
C ALA A 63 8.93 -27.48 21.04
N LYS A 64 9.48 -27.66 22.25
CA LYS A 64 10.35 -28.79 22.61
C LYS A 64 9.67 -29.74 23.55
N THR A 65 10.16 -30.99 23.59
CA THR A 65 9.70 -31.97 24.55
C THR A 65 9.89 -31.45 25.99
N TYR A 66 8.90 -31.65 26.83
CA TYR A 66 8.93 -31.21 28.22
C TYR A 66 10.19 -31.74 28.95
N GLY A 67 10.86 -30.86 29.64
CA GLY A 67 12.07 -31.18 30.39
C GLY A 67 13.38 -30.94 29.64
N THR A 68 13.38 -30.80 28.30
CA THR A 68 14.59 -30.60 27.49
C THR A 68 15.34 -29.32 27.88
N ALA A 69 14.63 -28.19 28.03
CA ALA A 69 15.22 -26.93 28.46
C ALA A 69 15.75 -26.96 29.89
N ARG A 70 15.08 -27.71 30.78
CA ARG A 70 15.51 -27.89 32.16
C ARG A 70 16.78 -28.72 32.27
N THR A 71 16.92 -29.76 31.45
CA THR A 71 18.11 -30.61 31.39
C THR A 71 19.32 -29.84 30.86
N ALA A 72 19.11 -28.98 29.86
CA ALA A 72 20.15 -28.13 29.29
C ALA A 72 20.45 -26.87 30.14
N ALA A 73 19.68 -26.62 31.20
CA ALA A 73 19.75 -25.41 32.04
C ALA A 73 19.66 -24.09 31.27
N LYS A 74 19.15 -24.09 30.06
CA LYS A 74 19.02 -22.93 29.18
C LYS A 74 17.80 -23.02 28.28
N GLY A 75 17.07 -21.89 28.10
CA GLY A 75 16.12 -21.70 26.99
C GLY A 75 16.84 -21.26 25.70
N ASP A 76 16.09 -21.20 24.62
CA ASP A 76 16.60 -20.66 23.35
C ASP A 76 16.81 -19.16 23.44
N LYS A 77 17.84 -18.68 22.74
CA LYS A 77 18.12 -17.26 22.65
C LYS A 77 17.10 -16.59 21.71
N ILE A 78 16.43 -15.56 22.20
CA ILE A 78 15.56 -14.73 21.37
C ILE A 78 16.44 -13.97 20.38
N THR A 79 16.21 -14.18 19.08
CA THR A 79 16.91 -13.49 18.00
C THR A 79 16.00 -12.44 17.38
N VAL A 80 16.48 -11.20 17.36
CA VAL A 80 15.75 -10.05 16.81
C VAL A 80 16.72 -9.26 15.92
N PRO A 81 16.90 -9.66 14.66
CA PRO A 81 17.72 -8.87 13.76
C PRO A 81 17.00 -7.53 13.48
N PRO A 82 17.63 -6.37 13.76
CA PRO A 82 17.07 -5.08 13.42
C PRO A 82 17.23 -4.82 11.93
N THR A 83 16.20 -4.27 11.30
CA THR A 83 16.28 -3.72 9.95
C THR A 83 16.04 -2.22 10.03
N THR A 84 17.06 -1.43 9.63
CA THR A 84 16.97 0.03 9.64
C THR A 84 16.70 0.54 8.24
N VAL A 85 15.65 1.35 8.10
CA VAL A 85 15.29 2.02 6.86
C VAL A 85 15.47 3.52 7.04
N ASN A 86 16.24 4.15 6.15
CA ASN A 86 16.43 5.60 6.15
C ASN A 86 15.33 6.29 5.35
N LEU A 87 14.81 7.39 5.88
CA LEU A 87 13.89 8.26 5.19
C LEU A 87 14.68 9.21 4.29
N SER A 88 14.87 8.85 3.04
CA SER A 88 15.70 9.59 2.08
C SER A 88 14.89 10.30 0.98
N THR A 89 13.62 9.92 0.79
CA THR A 89 12.80 10.46 -0.29
C THR A 89 11.82 11.48 0.27
N HIS A 90 12.07 12.75 -0.05
CA HIS A 90 11.21 13.87 0.31
C HIS A 90 10.59 14.43 -0.97
N LYS A 91 9.27 14.63 -0.98
CA LYS A 91 8.54 15.16 -2.14
C LYS A 91 7.69 16.34 -1.72
N GLU A 92 7.61 17.32 -2.60
CA GLU A 92 6.76 18.50 -2.43
C GLU A 92 6.05 18.82 -3.74
N ILE A 93 4.89 19.46 -3.66
CA ILE A 93 4.18 20.03 -4.81
C ILE A 93 4.22 21.54 -4.66
N VAL A 94 4.83 22.23 -5.62
CA VAL A 94 4.93 23.68 -5.65
C VAL A 94 4.26 24.19 -6.90
N GLU A 95 3.31 25.11 -6.74
CA GLU A 95 2.56 25.72 -7.84
C GLU A 95 2.61 27.22 -7.77
N GLU A 96 2.63 27.86 -8.92
CA GLU A 96 2.54 29.30 -9.10
C GLU A 96 1.16 29.66 -9.63
N VAL A 97 0.47 30.60 -8.98
CA VAL A 97 -0.86 31.04 -9.38
C VAL A 97 -0.75 32.43 -10.00
N ALA A 98 -1.28 32.58 -11.22
CA ALA A 98 -1.30 33.87 -11.91
C ALA A 98 -2.25 34.86 -11.20
N LYS A 99 -1.89 36.13 -11.24
CA LYS A 99 -2.71 37.18 -10.63
C LYS A 99 -4.13 37.22 -11.19
N PHE A 100 -4.29 36.99 -12.48
CA PHE A 100 -5.60 36.97 -13.13
C PHE A 100 -6.53 35.89 -12.55
N ASP A 101 -5.98 34.70 -12.27
CA ASP A 101 -6.75 33.61 -11.68
C ASP A 101 -7.14 33.90 -10.23
N LEU A 102 -6.26 34.58 -9.49
CA LEU A 102 -6.55 35.06 -8.13
C LEU A 102 -7.68 36.10 -8.12
N ASP A 103 -7.66 37.02 -9.05
CA ASP A 103 -8.67 38.07 -9.19
C ASP A 103 -10.03 37.52 -9.63
N THR A 104 -10.03 36.43 -10.43
CA THR A 104 -11.24 35.78 -10.98
C THR A 104 -11.91 34.83 -10.01
N PHE A 105 -11.14 33.94 -9.37
CA PHE A 105 -11.67 32.85 -8.53
C PHE A 105 -11.52 33.09 -7.02
N GLY A 106 -10.75 34.04 -6.63
CA GLY A 106 -10.37 34.28 -5.24
C GLY A 106 -9.40 33.23 -4.69
N VAL A 107 -8.65 33.59 -3.67
CA VAL A 107 -7.62 32.72 -3.06
C VAL A 107 -8.24 31.44 -2.51
N ALA A 108 -9.35 31.51 -1.78
CA ALA A 108 -9.99 30.36 -1.15
C ALA A 108 -10.49 29.33 -2.19
N GLY A 109 -11.10 29.78 -3.29
CA GLY A 109 -11.63 28.90 -4.32
C GLY A 109 -10.53 28.14 -5.08
N ILE A 110 -9.41 28.80 -5.38
CA ILE A 110 -8.26 28.16 -6.03
C ILE A 110 -7.61 27.14 -5.08
N MET A 111 -7.37 27.53 -3.83
CA MET A 111 -6.70 26.68 -2.84
C MET A 111 -7.47 25.39 -2.58
N GLN A 112 -8.80 25.45 -2.46
CA GLN A 112 -9.62 24.26 -2.25
C GLN A 112 -9.49 23.28 -3.43
N ARG A 113 -9.66 23.76 -4.65
CA ARG A 113 -9.56 22.93 -5.88
C ARG A 113 -8.17 22.35 -6.07
N ARG A 114 -7.13 23.13 -5.76
CA ARG A 114 -5.74 22.64 -5.88
C ARG A 114 -5.41 21.65 -4.78
N ALA A 115 -5.90 21.86 -3.55
CA ALA A 115 -5.76 20.89 -2.46
C ALA A 115 -6.33 19.51 -2.84
N ASP A 116 -7.52 19.46 -3.42
CA ASP A 116 -8.13 18.20 -3.89
C ASP A 116 -7.27 17.52 -4.97
N ASN A 117 -6.73 18.29 -5.92
CA ASN A 117 -5.83 17.78 -6.94
C ASN A 117 -4.50 17.28 -6.35
N HIS A 118 -3.92 17.98 -5.38
CA HIS A 118 -2.71 17.57 -4.68
C HIS A 118 -2.92 16.26 -3.92
N VAL A 119 -4.08 16.10 -3.26
CA VAL A 119 -4.46 14.85 -2.60
C VAL A 119 -4.41 13.67 -3.57
N LEU A 120 -5.05 13.79 -4.72
CA LEU A 120 -5.07 12.72 -5.73
C LEU A 120 -3.68 12.41 -6.29
N THR A 121 -2.89 13.46 -6.54
CA THR A 121 -1.52 13.31 -7.08
C THR A 121 -0.60 12.64 -6.07
N MET A 122 -0.62 13.09 -4.82
CA MET A 122 0.21 12.52 -3.75
C MET A 122 -0.21 11.09 -3.41
N ALA A 123 -1.51 10.80 -3.38
CA ALA A 123 -2.03 9.45 -3.16
C ALA A 123 -1.59 8.49 -4.27
N ALA A 124 -1.66 8.94 -5.53
CA ALA A 124 -1.20 8.13 -6.66
C ALA A 124 0.31 7.89 -6.61
N ASP A 125 1.09 8.87 -6.19
CA ASP A 125 2.54 8.76 -6.07
C ASP A 125 2.95 7.82 -4.92
N LEU A 126 2.29 7.89 -3.77
CA LEU A 126 2.49 6.97 -2.65
C LEU A 126 2.18 5.52 -3.04
N ASP A 127 1.06 5.29 -3.70
CA ASP A 127 0.70 3.94 -4.13
C ASP A 127 1.70 3.40 -5.16
N ARG A 128 2.14 4.20 -6.13
CA ARG A 128 3.16 3.79 -7.09
C ARG A 128 4.48 3.45 -6.41
N ALA A 129 4.91 4.24 -5.44
CA ALA A 129 6.12 3.96 -4.68
C ALA A 129 5.99 2.66 -3.87
N PHE A 130 4.84 2.46 -3.21
CA PHE A 130 4.55 1.24 -2.47
C PHE A 130 4.58 -0.01 -3.37
N PHE A 131 3.87 0.01 -4.49
CA PHE A 131 3.83 -1.13 -5.41
C PHE A 131 5.14 -1.35 -6.16
N ALA A 132 5.92 -0.31 -6.42
CA ALA A 132 7.27 -0.46 -6.98
C ALA A 132 8.20 -1.17 -6.01
N GLU A 133 8.16 -0.79 -4.72
CA GLU A 133 8.93 -1.46 -3.68
C GLU A 133 8.46 -2.90 -3.47
N ALA A 134 7.15 -3.13 -3.40
CA ALA A 134 6.59 -4.48 -3.28
C ALA A 134 7.02 -5.39 -4.45
N ASN A 135 7.07 -4.88 -5.67
CA ASN A 135 7.53 -5.62 -6.85
C ASN A 135 9.05 -5.89 -6.81
N THR A 136 9.83 -5.00 -6.20
CA THR A 136 11.30 -5.14 -6.11
C THR A 136 11.72 -6.08 -4.98
N SER A 137 11.09 -5.92 -3.83
CA SER A 137 11.41 -6.67 -2.60
C SER A 137 10.62 -7.97 -2.48
N GLY A 138 9.53 -8.12 -3.22
CA GLY A 138 8.71 -9.32 -3.26
C GLY A 138 9.38 -10.48 -4.00
N THR A 139 8.91 -11.70 -3.71
CA THR A 139 9.36 -12.89 -4.43
C THR A 139 8.58 -13.04 -5.73
N ALA A 140 9.30 -13.11 -6.86
CA ALA A 140 8.66 -13.31 -8.16
C ALA A 140 8.02 -14.70 -8.22
N PHE A 141 6.72 -14.75 -8.53
CA PHE A 141 6.00 -15.99 -8.78
C PHE A 141 6.09 -16.38 -10.25
N THR A 142 6.40 -17.64 -10.52
CA THR A 142 6.37 -18.22 -11.86
C THR A 142 5.35 -19.34 -11.89
N PRO A 143 4.29 -19.25 -12.71
CA PRO A 143 3.32 -20.32 -12.86
C PRO A 143 3.97 -21.63 -13.30
N GLY A 144 3.41 -22.75 -12.87
CA GLY A 144 3.84 -24.06 -13.34
C GLY A 144 3.67 -24.24 -14.86
N SER A 145 4.38 -25.22 -15.42
CA SER A 145 4.28 -25.52 -16.85
C SER A 145 2.84 -25.90 -17.23
N GLY A 146 2.28 -25.19 -18.22
CA GLY A 146 0.91 -25.39 -18.69
C GLY A 146 -0.17 -24.60 -17.93
N VAL A 147 0.17 -23.87 -16.89
CA VAL A 147 -0.74 -22.98 -16.16
C VAL A 147 -0.76 -21.62 -16.86
N THR A 148 -1.79 -21.38 -17.68
CA THR A 148 -1.94 -20.16 -18.50
C THR A 148 -3.17 -19.33 -18.14
N GLU A 149 -4.19 -19.98 -17.58
CA GLU A 149 -5.45 -19.36 -17.24
C GLU A 149 -5.32 -18.57 -15.93
N ILE A 150 -5.96 -17.39 -15.88
CA ILE A 150 -5.82 -16.47 -14.75
C ILE A 150 -6.27 -17.07 -13.41
N GLN A 151 -7.35 -17.87 -13.42
CA GLN A 151 -7.86 -18.52 -12.23
C GLN A 151 -6.87 -19.54 -11.64
N ASP A 152 -6.20 -20.29 -12.51
CA ASP A 152 -5.22 -21.31 -12.10
C ASP A 152 -3.93 -20.64 -11.61
N ILE A 153 -3.53 -19.56 -12.25
CA ILE A 153 -2.39 -18.74 -11.82
C ILE A 153 -2.63 -18.18 -10.42
N VAL A 154 -3.79 -17.56 -10.19
CA VAL A 154 -4.15 -16.96 -8.89
C VAL A 154 -4.24 -18.03 -7.81
N GLU A 155 -4.91 -19.14 -8.08
CA GLU A 155 -5.01 -20.24 -7.10
C GLU A 155 -3.62 -20.82 -6.76
N SER A 156 -2.76 -20.98 -7.75
CA SER A 156 -1.39 -21.46 -7.55
C SER A 156 -0.53 -20.48 -6.72
N MET A 157 -0.73 -19.15 -6.90
CA MET A 157 -0.10 -18.15 -6.06
C MET A 157 -0.57 -18.27 -4.60
N ILE A 158 -1.88 -18.38 -4.38
CA ILE A 158 -2.48 -18.53 -3.04
C ILE A 158 -1.89 -19.77 -2.36
N GLN A 159 -1.92 -20.94 -3.02
CA GLN A 159 -1.38 -22.18 -2.49
C GLN A 159 0.12 -22.08 -2.17
N THR A 160 0.87 -21.33 -2.96
CA THR A 160 2.30 -21.11 -2.69
C THR A 160 2.51 -20.37 -1.36
N LEU A 161 1.68 -19.37 -1.06
CA LEU A 161 1.76 -18.66 0.22
C LEU A 161 1.21 -19.48 1.40
N GLU A 162 0.19 -20.29 1.18
CA GLU A 162 -0.37 -21.16 2.23
C GLU A 162 0.67 -22.14 2.78
N VAL A 163 1.62 -22.57 1.95
CA VAL A 163 2.66 -23.54 2.34
C VAL A 163 4.02 -22.92 2.69
N VAL A 164 4.15 -21.61 2.63
CA VAL A 164 5.41 -20.92 2.96
C VAL A 164 5.78 -21.15 4.41
N LYS A 165 6.98 -21.68 4.64
CA LYS A 165 7.57 -21.86 5.96
C LYS A 165 8.91 -21.19 6.06
N ASN A 166 9.08 -20.38 7.07
CA ASN A 166 10.35 -19.75 7.43
C ASN A 166 10.39 -19.47 8.94
N ASP A 167 11.46 -18.86 9.42
CA ASP A 167 11.66 -18.55 10.85
C ASP A 167 10.55 -17.66 11.45
N TYR A 168 9.70 -17.06 10.63
CA TYR A 168 8.71 -16.07 11.06
C TYR A 168 7.26 -16.50 10.79
N THR A 169 7.03 -17.47 9.91
CA THR A 169 5.69 -17.93 9.54
C THR A 169 5.66 -19.41 9.21
N ASP A 170 4.57 -20.06 9.54
CA ASP A 170 4.27 -21.45 9.21
C ASP A 170 3.00 -21.52 8.37
N GLY A 171 3.06 -20.94 7.17
CA GLY A 171 1.94 -20.74 6.27
C GLY A 171 1.21 -19.42 6.51
N VAL A 172 0.43 -19.00 5.53
CA VAL A 172 -0.42 -17.80 5.60
C VAL A 172 -1.86 -18.20 5.31
N ASP A 173 -2.78 -17.85 6.20
CA ASP A 173 -4.20 -18.12 6.00
C ASP A 173 -4.79 -17.24 4.89
N ARG A 174 -5.68 -17.78 4.07
CA ARG A 174 -6.32 -17.06 2.95
C ARG A 174 -6.99 -15.76 3.38
N GLY A 175 -7.62 -15.74 4.54
CA GLY A 175 -8.26 -14.55 5.08
C GLY A 175 -7.31 -13.40 5.44
N MET A 176 -6.00 -13.67 5.48
CA MET A 176 -4.95 -12.68 5.73
C MET A 176 -4.25 -12.22 4.44
N MET A 177 -4.64 -12.76 3.30
CA MET A 177 -4.09 -12.40 2.00
C MET A 177 -4.94 -11.33 1.32
N ASP A 178 -4.27 -10.45 0.60
CA ASP A 178 -4.88 -9.44 -0.25
C ASP A 178 -4.30 -9.55 -1.67
N LEU A 179 -5.15 -9.77 -2.66
CA LEU A 179 -4.75 -9.87 -4.06
C LEU A 179 -4.98 -8.53 -4.77
N VAL A 180 -3.93 -7.96 -5.31
CA VAL A 180 -4.00 -6.74 -6.13
C VAL A 180 -3.68 -7.09 -7.57
N LEU A 181 -4.61 -6.89 -8.48
CA LEU A 181 -4.46 -7.19 -9.90
C LEU A 181 -4.43 -5.92 -10.75
N SER A 182 -3.71 -5.98 -11.87
CA SER A 182 -3.85 -4.98 -12.91
C SER A 182 -5.26 -5.04 -13.51
N PRO A 183 -5.81 -3.93 -14.05
CA PRO A 183 -7.17 -3.93 -14.61
C PRO A 183 -7.39 -5.00 -15.68
N ALA A 184 -6.35 -5.29 -16.46
CA ALA A 184 -6.41 -6.33 -17.50
C ALA A 184 -6.56 -7.74 -16.91
N GLN A 185 -5.85 -8.05 -15.84
CA GLN A 185 -5.93 -9.37 -15.18
C GLN A 185 -7.20 -9.48 -14.34
N TYR A 186 -7.59 -8.40 -13.67
CA TYR A 186 -8.87 -8.33 -12.97
C TYR A 186 -10.05 -8.59 -13.92
N GLY A 187 -10.05 -7.96 -15.11
CA GLY A 187 -11.06 -8.17 -16.12
C GLY A 187 -11.12 -9.62 -16.62
N LYS A 188 -9.98 -10.28 -16.80
CA LYS A 188 -9.94 -11.71 -17.16
C LYS A 188 -10.53 -12.60 -16.07
N LEU A 189 -10.17 -12.36 -14.81
CA LEU A 189 -10.69 -13.11 -13.68
C LEU A 189 -12.21 -12.91 -13.54
N ARG A 190 -12.70 -11.68 -13.72
CA ARG A 190 -14.13 -11.38 -13.73
C ARG A 190 -14.85 -12.11 -14.86
N THR A 191 -14.34 -12.07 -16.09
CA THR A 191 -14.91 -12.80 -17.23
C THR A 191 -14.99 -14.30 -16.97
N PHE A 192 -13.97 -14.88 -16.34
CA PHE A 192 -14.00 -16.28 -15.92
C PHE A 192 -15.15 -16.53 -14.93
N LEU A 193 -15.28 -15.69 -13.90
CA LEU A 193 -16.36 -15.82 -12.90
C LEU A 193 -17.76 -15.67 -13.51
N ASP A 194 -17.91 -14.76 -14.45
CA ASP A 194 -19.19 -14.54 -15.18
C ASP A 194 -19.61 -15.77 -16.00
N THR A 195 -18.65 -16.58 -16.46
CA THR A 195 -18.95 -17.83 -17.19
C THR A 195 -19.31 -19.00 -16.27
N GLN A 196 -19.04 -18.89 -14.99
CA GLN A 196 -19.39 -19.90 -13.99
C GLN A 196 -20.74 -19.53 -13.37
N SER A 197 -21.69 -20.46 -13.35
CA SER A 197 -22.93 -20.30 -12.58
C SER A 197 -22.63 -20.32 -11.08
N ASN A 198 -22.05 -19.26 -10.58
CA ASN A 198 -21.63 -19.18 -9.19
C ASN A 198 -22.54 -18.24 -8.41
N PRO A 199 -23.32 -18.74 -7.42
CA PRO A 199 -24.21 -17.92 -6.62
C PRO A 199 -23.46 -16.92 -5.70
N ASN A 200 -22.15 -17.07 -5.55
CA ASN A 200 -21.31 -16.17 -4.74
C ASN A 200 -20.76 -14.98 -5.54
N VAL A 201 -21.01 -14.93 -6.84
CA VAL A 201 -20.67 -13.76 -7.67
C VAL A 201 -21.89 -12.87 -7.72
N ASP A 202 -21.81 -11.69 -7.14
CA ASP A 202 -22.81 -10.66 -7.30
C ASP A 202 -22.71 -10.07 -8.72
N THR A 203 -23.53 -10.60 -9.62
CA THR A 203 -23.61 -10.11 -11.00
C THR A 203 -24.30 -8.74 -11.11
N ALA A 204 -24.95 -8.28 -10.06
CA ALA A 204 -25.55 -6.95 -9.98
C ALA A 204 -24.52 -5.88 -9.53
N GLY A 205 -23.39 -6.29 -8.93
CA GLY A 205 -22.30 -5.40 -8.53
C GLY A 205 -21.29 -5.18 -9.64
N GLU A 206 -20.70 -4.00 -9.72
CA GLU A 206 -19.66 -3.70 -10.70
C GLU A 206 -18.35 -4.39 -10.39
N GLU A 207 -18.08 -4.74 -9.13
CA GLU A 207 -16.83 -5.35 -8.66
C GLU A 207 -17.09 -6.56 -7.77
N PHE A 208 -16.28 -7.60 -7.93
CA PHE A 208 -16.22 -8.67 -6.95
C PHE A 208 -15.12 -8.37 -5.92
N GLY A 209 -15.44 -8.51 -4.64
CA GLY A 209 -14.53 -8.17 -3.53
C GLY A 209 -13.70 -9.32 -3.01
N MET A 210 -14.06 -10.58 -3.31
CA MET A 210 -13.40 -11.77 -2.81
C MET A 210 -13.31 -12.87 -3.87
N TYR A 211 -12.16 -13.55 -3.90
CA TYR A 211 -11.94 -14.74 -4.72
C TYR A 211 -11.31 -15.84 -3.86
N HIS A 212 -11.98 -16.99 -3.74
CA HIS A 212 -11.54 -18.13 -2.94
C HIS A 212 -11.10 -17.79 -1.51
N GLY A 213 -11.76 -16.81 -0.88
CA GLY A 213 -11.45 -16.37 0.49
C GLY A 213 -10.41 -15.26 0.59
N VAL A 214 -9.84 -14.82 -0.53
CA VAL A 214 -8.87 -13.72 -0.61
C VAL A 214 -9.56 -12.46 -1.11
N ARG A 215 -9.28 -11.31 -0.49
CA ARG A 215 -9.77 -10.01 -0.97
C ARG A 215 -9.06 -9.61 -2.26
N VAL A 216 -9.82 -9.09 -3.22
CA VAL A 216 -9.30 -8.74 -4.54
C VAL A 216 -9.50 -7.26 -4.82
N TYR A 217 -8.43 -6.61 -5.28
CA TYR A 217 -8.42 -5.20 -5.64
C TYR A 217 -7.95 -5.01 -7.09
N SER A 218 -8.62 -4.15 -7.84
CA SER A 218 -8.14 -3.67 -9.13
C SER A 218 -7.31 -2.41 -8.93
N CYS A 219 -6.09 -2.35 -9.45
CA CYS A 219 -5.21 -1.21 -9.29
C CYS A 219 -4.49 -0.83 -10.57
N THR A 220 -4.62 0.44 -10.97
CA THR A 220 -3.93 1.03 -12.14
C THR A 220 -2.52 1.52 -11.81
N ARG A 221 -2.11 1.47 -10.53
CA ARG A 221 -0.87 2.05 -10.01
C ARG A 221 0.22 1.01 -9.75
N LEU A 222 0.03 -0.23 -10.22
CA LEU A 222 1.04 -1.30 -10.14
C LEU A 222 2.30 -0.91 -10.91
N ALA A 223 3.46 -1.48 -10.52
CA ALA A 223 4.72 -1.31 -11.22
C ALA A 223 4.60 -1.77 -12.68
N GLU A 224 5.41 -1.17 -13.55
CA GLU A 224 5.46 -1.57 -14.96
C GLU A 224 5.79 -3.07 -15.07
N LYS A 225 5.04 -3.78 -15.91
CA LYS A 225 5.12 -5.25 -16.09
C LYS A 225 4.67 -6.10 -14.90
N CYS A 226 4.22 -5.49 -13.79
CA CYS A 226 3.58 -6.22 -12.71
C CYS A 226 2.11 -6.48 -13.05
N ASN A 227 1.73 -7.75 -13.15
CA ASN A 227 0.36 -8.15 -13.46
C ASN A 227 -0.51 -8.29 -12.21
N GLY A 228 0.11 -8.55 -11.07
CA GLY A 228 -0.56 -8.67 -9.77
C GLY A 228 0.42 -8.93 -8.65
N LEU A 229 -0.05 -8.70 -7.42
CA LEU A 229 0.65 -8.93 -6.15
C LEU A 229 -0.31 -9.66 -5.20
N LEU A 230 0.21 -10.59 -4.42
CA LEU A 230 -0.51 -11.33 -3.38
C LEU A 230 0.22 -11.20 -2.06
#